data_990e6b23d8f2b72659da6d1ba0b067de
#
_entry.id   990e6b23d8f2b72659da6d1ba0b067de
#
_cell.length_a   1.000
_cell.length_b   1.000
_cell.length_c   1.000
_cell.angle_alpha   90.00
_cell.angle_beta   90.00
_cell.angle_gamma   90.00
#
_symmetry.space_group_name_H-M   'P 1'
#
loop_
_entity.id
_entity.type
_entity.pdbx_description
1 polymer ?
#
loop_
_entity_poly.entity_id
_entity_poly.type
_entity_poly.pdbx_seq_one_letter_code
_entity_poly.pdbx_strand_id
1 'polypeptide(L)'
;MKKIISMIFAVTLVLGFITNANAAKTLKCQTVISAKADEVVMLKDFTDTVTALTGGSLKFEIMPAGTVVGVKETLDAVDKGLIDCGFAWTHYWSGDHPAAMLFGSPVAGAGVGIDNIAFLSWFQYGGGKELYDQLWSEMGRDIKGFMLQPVGPEALGWFPKPIKDMNDFRTY
;
A
#
# COMPACT_ATOMS: atom_id res chain seq x y z
N MET A 1 -47.72 -40.76 1.31
CA MET A 1 -47.40 -39.65 2.23
C MET A 1 -45.95 -39.68 2.72
N LYS A 2 -45.42 -40.77 3.31
CA LYS A 2 -44.03 -40.85 3.80
C LYS A 2 -42.95 -40.54 2.74
N LYS A 3 -43.10 -41.01 1.48
CA LYS A 3 -42.14 -40.75 0.38
C LYS A 3 -42.16 -39.29 -0.09
N ILE A 4 -43.29 -38.60 -0.05
CA ILE A 4 -43.42 -37.19 -0.44
C ILE A 4 -42.76 -36.29 0.63
N ILE A 5 -42.97 -36.63 1.90
CA ILE A 5 -42.35 -35.91 3.04
C ILE A 5 -40.79 -36.05 2.99
N SER A 6 -40.31 -37.26 2.68
CA SER A 6 -38.86 -37.52 2.55
C SER A 6 -38.22 -36.74 1.37
N MET A 7 -38.97 -36.58 0.26
CA MET A 7 -38.49 -35.83 -0.90
C MET A 7 -38.47 -34.31 -0.66
N ILE A 8 -39.45 -33.77 0.07
CA ILE A 8 -39.50 -32.36 0.48
C ILE A 8 -38.36 -32.06 1.45
N PHE A 9 -38.02 -32.96 2.37
CA PHE A 9 -36.94 -32.80 3.32
C PHE A 9 -35.56 -32.84 2.63
N ALA A 10 -35.40 -33.68 1.60
CA ALA A 10 -34.17 -33.72 0.79
C ALA A 10 -33.96 -32.44 -0.04
N VAL A 11 -35.02 -31.87 -0.61
CA VAL A 11 -34.97 -30.62 -1.38
C VAL A 11 -34.65 -29.41 -0.48
N THR A 12 -35.19 -29.39 0.75
CA THR A 12 -34.92 -28.32 1.72
C THR A 12 -33.45 -28.39 2.22
N LEU A 13 -32.88 -29.59 2.34
CA LEU A 13 -31.47 -29.75 2.74
C LEU A 13 -30.48 -29.28 1.66
N VAL A 14 -30.84 -29.48 0.38
CA VAL A 14 -30.02 -29.03 -0.76
C VAL A 14 -30.06 -27.51 -0.93
N LEU A 15 -31.20 -26.87 -0.63
CA LEU A 15 -31.33 -25.40 -0.67
C LEU A 15 -30.65 -24.71 0.51
N GLY A 16 -30.37 -25.42 1.62
CA GLY A 16 -29.63 -24.87 2.78
C GLY A 16 -28.12 -24.67 2.56
N PHE A 17 -27.56 -25.25 1.49
CA PHE A 17 -26.15 -25.06 1.09
C PHE A 17 -25.98 -23.99 0.01
N ILE A 18 -26.93 -23.07 -0.17
CA ILE A 18 -26.66 -21.83 -0.88
C ILE A 18 -25.70 -21.04 0.03
N THR A 19 -24.40 -21.35 -0.09
CA THR A 19 -23.32 -20.56 0.48
C THR A 19 -23.59 -19.12 0.10
N ASN A 20 -23.59 -18.23 1.08
CA ASN A 20 -23.53 -16.80 0.84
C ASN A 20 -22.29 -16.55 -0.04
N ALA A 21 -22.47 -16.57 -1.34
CA ALA A 21 -21.48 -16.06 -2.26
C ALA A 21 -21.44 -14.54 -2.01
N ASN A 22 -20.65 -14.13 -1.02
CA ASN A 22 -20.37 -12.73 -0.85
C ASN A 22 -19.84 -12.22 -2.20
N ALA A 23 -20.57 -11.29 -2.80
CA ALA A 23 -20.12 -10.68 -4.04
C ALA A 23 -18.71 -10.17 -3.84
N ALA A 24 -17.80 -10.54 -4.76
CA ALA A 24 -16.41 -10.12 -4.67
C ALA A 24 -16.34 -8.59 -4.60
N LYS A 25 -15.66 -8.07 -3.58
CA LYS A 25 -15.40 -6.64 -3.45
C LYS A 25 -14.14 -6.31 -4.25
N THR A 26 -14.25 -5.41 -5.21
CA THR A 26 -13.09 -4.88 -5.94
C THR A 26 -12.71 -3.53 -5.35
N LEU A 27 -11.47 -3.41 -4.86
CA LEU A 27 -10.89 -2.18 -4.35
C LEU A 27 -10.18 -1.44 -5.49
N LYS A 28 -10.51 -0.18 -5.67
CA LYS A 28 -9.85 0.73 -6.62
C LYS A 28 -8.66 1.39 -5.94
N CYS A 29 -7.45 1.04 -6.38
CA CYS A 29 -6.20 1.53 -5.81
C CYS A 29 -5.40 2.30 -6.86
N GLN A 30 -5.10 3.56 -6.61
CA GLN A 30 -4.22 4.32 -7.47
C GLN A 30 -2.78 4.33 -6.93
N THR A 31 -1.82 4.13 -7.84
CA THR A 31 -0.40 4.32 -7.52
C THR A 31 0.03 5.76 -7.80
N VAL A 32 1.13 6.20 -7.16
CA VAL A 32 1.77 7.50 -7.45
C VAL A 32 2.91 7.38 -8.47
N ILE A 33 3.08 6.19 -9.03
CA ILE A 33 4.16 5.88 -9.98
C ILE A 33 3.62 5.24 -11.26
N SER A 34 4.49 5.14 -12.26
CA SER A 34 4.17 4.56 -13.57
C SER A 34 3.79 3.09 -13.46
N ALA A 35 2.83 2.65 -14.30
CA ALA A 35 2.44 1.24 -14.41
C ALA A 35 3.59 0.28 -14.76
N LYS A 36 4.70 0.80 -15.30
CA LYS A 36 5.88 0.02 -15.72
C LYS A 36 6.96 -0.06 -14.64
N ALA A 37 6.78 0.60 -13.51
CA ALA A 37 7.74 0.56 -12.41
C ALA A 37 7.72 -0.81 -11.74
N ASP A 38 8.89 -1.28 -11.32
CA ASP A 38 9.04 -2.59 -10.67
C ASP A 38 8.22 -2.68 -9.38
N GLU A 39 8.07 -1.58 -8.67
CA GLU A 39 7.24 -1.48 -7.47
C GLU A 39 5.76 -1.78 -7.76
N VAL A 40 5.27 -1.42 -8.94
CA VAL A 40 3.88 -1.73 -9.34
C VAL A 40 3.75 -3.21 -9.70
N VAL A 41 4.77 -3.82 -10.27
CA VAL A 41 4.80 -5.28 -10.50
C VAL A 41 4.73 -6.01 -9.16
N MET A 42 5.56 -5.63 -8.18
CA MET A 42 5.54 -6.21 -6.84
C MET A 42 4.21 -5.97 -6.11
N LEU A 43 3.60 -4.79 -6.27
CA LEU A 43 2.27 -4.50 -5.74
C LEU A 43 1.21 -5.45 -6.33
N LYS A 44 1.27 -5.73 -7.63
CA LYS A 44 0.35 -6.67 -8.27
C LYS A 44 0.52 -8.09 -7.74
N ASP A 45 1.74 -8.57 -7.60
CA ASP A 45 2.03 -9.88 -7.01
C ASP A 45 1.45 -9.99 -5.58
N PHE A 46 1.58 -8.92 -4.79
CA PHE A 46 0.97 -8.84 -3.46
C PHE A 46 -0.56 -8.91 -3.54
N THR A 47 -1.18 -8.10 -4.39
CA THR A 47 -2.65 -8.04 -4.50
C THR A 47 -3.25 -9.33 -5.07
N ASP A 48 -2.55 -9.99 -5.99
CA ASP A 48 -2.93 -11.30 -6.53
C ASP A 48 -2.85 -12.38 -5.44
N THR A 49 -1.82 -12.32 -4.59
CA THR A 49 -1.69 -13.19 -3.41
C THR A 49 -2.86 -12.98 -2.44
N VAL A 50 -3.20 -11.74 -2.11
CA VAL A 50 -4.35 -11.43 -1.24
C VAL A 50 -5.65 -11.92 -1.86
N THR A 51 -5.81 -11.74 -3.18
CA THR A 51 -6.99 -12.24 -3.91
C THR A 51 -7.11 -13.77 -3.81
N ALA A 52 -6.01 -14.49 -3.98
CA ALA A 52 -5.97 -15.93 -3.83
C ALA A 52 -6.28 -16.39 -2.40
N LEU A 53 -5.66 -15.77 -1.39
CA LEU A 53 -5.88 -16.08 0.02
C LEU A 53 -7.31 -15.81 0.50
N THR A 54 -7.99 -14.85 -0.13
CA THR A 54 -9.41 -14.53 0.17
C THR A 54 -10.39 -15.33 -0.67
N GLY A 55 -9.92 -16.33 -1.43
CA GLY A 55 -10.77 -17.13 -2.33
C GLY A 55 -11.47 -16.29 -3.39
N GLY A 56 -10.88 -15.15 -3.80
CA GLY A 56 -11.44 -14.23 -4.79
C GLY A 56 -12.52 -13.28 -4.25
N SER A 57 -12.81 -13.30 -2.95
CA SER A 57 -13.79 -12.38 -2.35
C SER A 57 -13.29 -10.94 -2.28
N LEU A 58 -11.97 -10.73 -2.28
CA LEU A 58 -11.33 -9.42 -2.38
C LEU A 58 -10.46 -9.36 -3.65
N LYS A 59 -10.69 -8.35 -4.47
CA LYS A 59 -9.95 -8.07 -5.70
C LYS A 59 -9.42 -6.64 -5.71
N PHE A 60 -8.43 -6.38 -6.54
CA PHE A 60 -7.82 -5.05 -6.65
C PHE A 60 -7.78 -4.60 -8.12
N GLU A 61 -8.19 -3.37 -8.36
CA GLU A 61 -7.99 -2.65 -9.62
C GLU A 61 -6.86 -1.65 -9.40
N ILE A 62 -5.67 -1.97 -9.92
CA ILE A 62 -4.49 -1.10 -9.78
C ILE A 62 -4.43 -0.11 -10.92
N MET A 63 -4.58 1.15 -10.60
CA MET A 63 -4.57 2.27 -11.54
C MET A 63 -3.23 3.02 -11.47
N PRO A 64 -2.60 3.34 -12.60
CA PRO A 64 -1.37 4.14 -12.63
C PRO A 64 -1.56 5.56 -12.07
N ALA A 65 -0.44 6.22 -11.78
CA ALA A 65 -0.41 7.62 -11.39
C ALA A 65 -1.22 8.51 -12.35
N GLY A 66 -2.01 9.40 -11.79
CA GLY A 66 -2.80 10.36 -12.57
C GLY A 66 -4.06 9.82 -13.25
N THR A 67 -4.46 8.58 -12.95
CA THR A 67 -5.68 7.99 -13.55
C THR A 67 -6.95 8.64 -13.00
N VAL A 68 -7.04 8.87 -11.71
CA VAL A 68 -8.21 9.46 -11.04
C VAL A 68 -7.88 10.86 -10.53
N VAL A 69 -6.76 10.99 -9.82
CA VAL A 69 -6.28 12.26 -9.24
C VAL A 69 -4.78 12.42 -9.47
N GLY A 70 -4.25 13.62 -9.29
CA GLY A 70 -2.82 13.87 -9.27
C GLY A 70 -2.12 13.11 -8.12
N VAL A 71 -0.80 13.01 -8.22
CA VAL A 71 0.02 12.23 -7.28
C VAL A 71 -0.17 12.68 -5.83
N LYS A 72 -0.14 14.00 -5.59
CA LYS A 72 -0.25 14.58 -4.24
C LYS A 72 -1.67 14.50 -3.67
N GLU A 73 -2.67 14.48 -4.53
CA GLU A 73 -4.08 14.39 -4.17
C GLU A 73 -4.52 12.96 -3.83
N THR A 74 -3.64 11.96 -4.03
CA THR A 74 -3.98 10.55 -3.76
C THR A 74 -4.38 10.30 -2.31
N LEU A 75 -3.74 10.94 -1.34
CA LEU A 75 -4.10 10.83 0.07
C LEU A 75 -5.53 11.35 0.33
N ASP A 76 -5.85 12.54 -0.18
CA ASP A 76 -7.17 13.14 -0.07
C ASP A 76 -8.25 12.30 -0.75
N ALA A 77 -7.92 11.67 -1.87
CA ALA A 77 -8.84 10.81 -2.59
C ALA A 77 -9.20 9.54 -1.82
N VAL A 78 -8.24 8.96 -1.08
CA VAL A 78 -8.49 7.82 -0.19
C VAL A 78 -9.31 8.27 1.02
N ASP A 79 -8.89 9.33 1.69
CA ASP A 79 -9.56 9.87 2.88
C ASP A 79 -11.04 10.23 2.61
N LYS A 80 -11.33 10.77 1.44
CA LYS A 80 -12.70 11.12 1.00
C LYS A 80 -13.46 9.96 0.36
N GLY A 81 -12.87 8.78 0.27
CA GLY A 81 -13.51 7.60 -0.33
C GLY A 81 -13.73 7.69 -1.85
N LEU A 82 -13.00 8.56 -2.56
CA LEU A 82 -13.04 8.62 -4.02
C LEU A 82 -12.38 7.40 -4.66
N ILE A 83 -11.34 6.90 -4.02
CA ILE A 83 -10.68 5.62 -4.29
C ILE A 83 -10.56 4.84 -2.98
N ASP A 84 -10.51 3.51 -3.05
CA ASP A 84 -10.46 2.67 -1.84
C ASP A 84 -9.08 2.60 -1.22
N CYS A 85 -8.01 2.72 -2.01
CA CYS A 85 -6.63 2.69 -1.54
C CYS A 85 -5.67 3.46 -2.45
N GLY A 86 -4.54 3.85 -1.87
CA GLY A 86 -3.41 4.48 -2.56
C GLY A 86 -2.11 3.72 -2.29
N PHE A 87 -1.28 3.54 -3.30
CA PHE A 87 0.09 3.06 -3.14
C PHE A 87 1.05 4.23 -3.37
N ALA A 88 1.67 4.68 -2.30
CA ALA A 88 2.45 5.93 -2.30
C ALA A 88 3.54 5.92 -1.23
N TRP A 89 4.46 6.85 -1.34
CA TRP A 89 5.44 7.13 -0.29
C TRP A 89 4.94 8.25 0.62
N THR A 90 4.93 8.00 1.92
CA THR A 90 4.38 8.92 2.92
C THR A 90 5.04 10.31 2.89
N HIS A 91 6.32 10.39 2.53
CA HIS A 91 7.05 11.68 2.47
C HIS A 91 6.47 12.68 1.42
N TYR A 92 5.61 12.23 0.51
CA TYR A 92 4.94 13.15 -0.43
C TYR A 92 4.04 14.17 0.27
N TRP A 93 3.65 13.89 1.50
CA TRP A 93 2.83 14.75 2.36
C TRP A 93 3.60 15.38 3.50
N SER A 94 4.92 15.52 3.35
CA SER A 94 5.76 16.23 4.32
C SER A 94 5.41 17.71 4.50
N GLY A 95 4.72 18.31 3.52
CA GLY A 95 4.16 19.65 3.62
C GLY A 95 2.93 19.73 4.54
N ASP A 96 2.20 18.62 4.70
CA ASP A 96 1.05 18.56 5.61
C ASP A 96 1.50 18.24 7.05
N HIS A 97 2.48 17.34 7.18
CA HIS A 97 3.08 17.01 8.47
C HIS A 97 4.55 16.58 8.32
N PRO A 98 5.51 17.21 9.02
CA PRO A 98 6.94 16.92 8.85
C PRO A 98 7.32 15.47 9.21
N ALA A 99 6.62 14.82 10.15
CA ALA A 99 6.85 13.42 10.51
C ALA A 99 6.52 12.43 9.36
N ALA A 100 5.81 12.87 8.31
CA ALA A 100 5.59 12.05 7.12
C ALA A 100 6.91 11.62 6.46
N MET A 101 7.98 12.40 6.60
CA MET A 101 9.32 12.05 6.13
C MET A 101 9.88 10.79 6.79
N LEU A 102 9.51 10.50 8.04
CA LEU A 102 10.04 9.36 8.80
C LEU A 102 9.51 8.01 8.27
N PHE A 103 8.39 8.03 7.57
CA PHE A 103 7.71 6.83 7.08
C PHE A 103 7.75 6.65 5.55
N GLY A 104 8.31 7.61 4.83
CA GLY A 104 8.26 7.61 3.38
C GLY A 104 9.39 6.88 2.71
N SER A 105 10.57 7.30 3.03
CA SER A 105 11.83 6.69 2.60
C SER A 105 12.69 6.59 3.84
N PRO A 106 13.38 5.50 4.09
CA PRO A 106 14.36 5.51 5.16
C PRO A 106 15.29 6.70 4.91
N VAL A 107 15.46 7.53 5.89
CA VAL A 107 16.26 8.77 5.88
C VAL A 107 17.74 8.42 5.75
N ALA A 108 18.06 7.52 4.94
CA ALA A 108 19.35 6.92 4.84
C ALA A 108 19.93 7.16 3.46
N GLY A 109 20.05 8.40 3.11
CA GLY A 109 21.07 8.73 2.14
C GLY A 109 22.46 8.39 2.70
N ALA A 110 23.35 7.85 1.86
CA ALA A 110 24.77 7.72 2.11
C ALA A 110 25.19 6.85 3.32
N GLY A 111 24.47 5.77 3.61
CA GLY A 111 24.87 4.80 4.65
C GLY A 111 24.70 5.29 6.08
N VAL A 112 23.96 6.37 6.28
CA VAL A 112 23.56 6.87 7.59
C VAL A 112 22.07 6.61 7.75
N GLY A 113 21.68 5.72 8.62
CA GLY A 113 20.29 5.42 8.90
C GLY A 113 20.02 3.94 9.11
N ILE A 114 18.76 3.63 9.26
CA ILE A 114 18.29 2.27 9.50
C ILE A 114 18.11 1.52 8.16
N ASP A 115 18.59 0.29 8.08
CA ASP A 115 18.37 -0.54 6.88
C ASP A 115 16.90 -1.02 6.78
N ASN A 116 16.53 -1.58 5.63
CA ASN A 116 15.15 -1.99 5.33
C ASN A 116 14.60 -3.00 6.32
N ILE A 117 15.40 -3.97 6.73
CA ILE A 117 14.98 -5.04 7.64
C ILE A 117 14.80 -4.49 9.05
N ALA A 118 15.75 -3.68 9.50
CA ALA A 118 15.66 -3.01 10.78
C ALA A 118 14.49 -2.02 10.82
N PHE A 119 14.22 -1.29 9.72
CA PHE A 119 13.05 -0.41 9.60
C PHE A 119 11.74 -1.20 9.71
N LEU A 120 11.59 -2.30 8.97
CA LEU A 120 10.41 -3.16 9.07
C LEU A 120 10.25 -3.77 10.46
N SER A 121 11.35 -4.19 11.09
CA SER A 121 11.33 -4.73 12.44
C SER A 121 10.89 -3.68 13.45
N TRP A 122 11.43 -2.47 13.37
CA TRP A 122 10.98 -1.34 14.18
C TRP A 122 9.50 -1.02 13.91
N PHE A 123 9.08 -0.97 12.65
CA PHE A 123 7.69 -0.68 12.30
C PHE A 123 6.72 -1.70 12.90
N GLN A 124 7.04 -2.98 12.82
CA GLN A 124 6.15 -4.05 13.28
C GLN A 124 6.23 -4.32 14.80
N TYR A 125 7.39 -4.14 15.43
CA TYR A 125 7.65 -4.58 16.79
C TYR A 125 8.23 -3.51 17.70
N GLY A 126 8.63 -2.37 17.17
CA GLY A 126 9.29 -1.28 17.88
C GLY A 126 8.45 -0.03 18.09
N GLY A 127 7.14 -0.09 17.88
CA GLY A 127 6.24 1.05 18.06
C GLY A 127 6.04 1.91 16.81
N GLY A 128 6.67 1.54 15.68
CA GLY A 128 6.57 2.32 14.44
C GLY A 128 5.15 2.37 13.88
N LYS A 129 4.40 1.27 14.00
CA LYS A 129 3.02 1.19 13.53
C LYS A 129 2.10 2.11 14.31
N GLU A 130 2.23 2.17 15.61
CA GLU A 130 1.47 3.05 16.50
C GLU A 130 1.73 4.52 16.18
N LEU A 131 3.00 4.90 15.94
CA LEU A 131 3.38 6.24 15.51
C LEU A 131 2.85 6.58 14.11
N TYR A 132 2.78 5.59 13.22
CA TYR A 132 2.22 5.77 11.89
C TYR A 132 0.71 6.00 11.94
N ASP A 133 -0.02 5.25 12.77
CA ASP A 133 -1.44 5.47 13.02
C ASP A 133 -1.69 6.85 13.67
N GLN A 134 -0.80 7.29 14.58
CA GLN A 134 -0.85 8.61 15.18
C GLN A 134 -0.65 9.72 14.15
N LEU A 135 0.30 9.57 13.22
CA LEU A 135 0.54 10.54 12.14
C LEU A 135 -0.75 10.86 11.38
N TRP A 136 -1.49 9.83 10.95
CA TRP A 136 -2.74 10.03 10.22
C TRP A 136 -3.79 10.74 11.06
N SER A 137 -3.88 10.39 12.33
CA SER A 137 -4.78 11.07 13.28
C SER A 137 -4.43 12.54 13.46
N GLU A 138 -3.14 12.88 13.59
CA GLU A 138 -2.67 14.27 13.73
C GLU A 138 -2.87 15.08 12.45
N MET A 139 -2.81 14.43 11.27
CA MET A 139 -3.15 15.04 9.99
C MET A 139 -4.67 15.17 9.79
N GLY A 140 -5.51 14.69 10.72
CA GLY A 140 -6.97 14.71 10.62
C GLY A 140 -7.51 13.77 9.54
N ARG A 141 -6.83 12.64 9.27
CA ARG A 141 -7.18 11.68 8.23
C ARG A 141 -7.75 10.39 8.83
N ASP A 142 -8.87 9.93 8.27
CA ASP A 142 -9.47 8.63 8.62
C ASP A 142 -9.00 7.54 7.65
N ILE A 143 -7.73 7.21 7.71
CA ILE A 143 -7.11 6.20 6.87
C ILE A 143 -6.35 5.17 7.69
N LYS A 144 -6.10 4.01 7.08
CA LYS A 144 -5.25 2.96 7.63
C LYS A 144 -4.04 2.76 6.72
N GLY A 145 -2.85 2.96 7.27
CA GLY A 145 -1.60 2.76 6.55
C GLY A 145 -1.00 1.38 6.78
N PHE A 146 -0.42 0.82 5.72
CA PHE A 146 0.32 -0.44 5.73
C PHE A 146 1.66 -0.24 5.05
N MET A 147 2.72 -0.73 5.67
CA MET A 147 4.04 -0.74 5.06
C MET A 147 4.17 -1.97 4.18
N LEU A 148 4.31 -1.78 2.88
CA LEU A 148 4.44 -2.87 1.92
C LEU A 148 5.86 -3.07 1.43
N GLN A 149 6.56 -1.97 1.15
CA GLN A 149 7.82 -2.00 0.43
C GLN A 149 8.77 -0.94 0.99
N PRO A 150 9.64 -1.32 1.92
CA PRO A 150 10.68 -0.41 2.38
C PRO A 150 11.72 -0.22 1.27
N VAL A 151 11.99 1.02 0.92
CA VAL A 151 13.03 1.37 -0.04
C VAL A 151 14.36 1.45 0.69
N GLY A 152 15.41 0.89 0.09
CA GLY A 152 16.77 1.00 0.62
C GLY A 152 17.34 2.41 0.51
N PRO A 153 18.56 2.63 1.01
CA PRO A 153 19.25 3.90 0.87
C PRO A 153 19.38 4.30 -0.61
N GLU A 154 19.00 5.51 -0.92
CA GLU A 154 19.17 6.05 -2.26
C GLU A 154 20.61 6.50 -2.49
N ALA A 155 21.10 6.32 -3.72
CA ALA A 155 22.38 6.88 -4.12
C ALA A 155 22.29 8.41 -4.12
N LEU A 156 23.41 9.07 -3.74
CA LEU A 156 23.52 10.54 -3.75
C LEU A 156 23.20 11.14 -5.15
N GLY A 157 23.49 10.38 -6.20
CA GLY A 157 23.21 10.77 -7.57
C GLY A 157 24.04 9.96 -8.58
N TRP A 158 23.78 10.21 -9.85
CA TRP A 158 24.51 9.65 -10.98
C TRP A 158 25.33 10.75 -11.62
N PHE A 159 26.65 10.59 -11.63
CA PHE A 159 27.59 11.60 -12.11
C PHE A 159 28.41 11.05 -13.27
N PRO A 160 28.71 11.85 -14.30
CA PRO A 160 29.50 11.41 -15.45
C PRO A 160 30.98 11.13 -15.11
N LYS A 161 31.47 11.62 -13.95
CA LYS A 161 32.79 11.36 -13.41
C LYS A 161 32.71 11.07 -11.91
N PRO A 162 33.63 10.28 -11.33
CA PRO A 162 33.67 10.06 -9.90
C PRO A 162 33.81 11.37 -9.12
N ILE A 163 33.01 11.54 -8.09
CA ILE A 163 33.15 12.59 -7.09
C ILE A 163 34.18 12.13 -6.07
N LYS A 164 35.28 12.87 -5.91
CA LYS A 164 36.37 12.56 -4.98
C LYS A 164 36.28 13.40 -3.70
N ASP A 165 35.82 14.64 -3.83
CA ASP A 165 35.69 15.57 -2.71
C ASP A 165 34.55 16.58 -2.94
N MET A 166 34.35 17.47 -2.00
CA MET A 166 33.32 18.51 -2.07
C MET A 166 33.54 19.55 -3.17
N ASN A 167 34.75 19.70 -3.65
CA ASN A 167 35.02 20.66 -4.75
C ASN A 167 34.54 20.07 -6.06
N ASP A 168 34.80 18.77 -6.29
CA ASP A 168 34.21 18.05 -7.44
C ASP A 168 32.70 18.18 -7.45
N PHE A 169 32.08 17.97 -6.28
CA PHE A 169 30.60 18.03 -6.16
C PHE A 169 30.03 19.41 -6.49
N ARG A 170 30.77 20.51 -6.15
CA ARG A 170 30.32 21.89 -6.44
C ARG A 170 30.42 22.27 -7.92
N THR A 171 31.04 21.45 -8.75
CA THR A 171 31.17 21.70 -10.19
C THR A 171 30.04 21.17 -11.02
N TYR A 172 29.10 20.44 -10.39
CA TYR A 172 27.87 19.93 -10.98
C TYR A 172 26.65 20.74 -10.52
#